data_622a016197aaaade567f385a2e2c3cc9
#
_entry.id   622a016197aaaade567f385a2e2c3cc9
#
_cell.length_a   1.000
_cell.length_b   1.000
_cell.length_c   1.000
_cell.angle_alpha   90.00
_cell.angle_beta   90.00
_cell.angle_gamma   90.00
#
_symmetry.space_group_name_H-M   'P 1'
#
loop_
_entity.id
_entity.type
_entity.pdbx_description
1 polymer ?
#
loop_
_entity_poly.entity_id
_entity_poly.type
_entity_poly.pdbx_seq_one_letter_code
_entity_poly.pdbx_strand_id
1 'polypeptide(L)'
;MAEEGYAEGWHAARLIPAVGIRGQDEQEKRATSSLLAVMHAVPEFGHALLGPLGAPKGRITTYAEVQVKDGAGKTHIPDGAIIVERGKVAWRCLVEVKTGSVDLRSEQVNRYLDWARENRLDGVLTISNQITASPTDSPVPVDGRKLRTSRLYHLSWWRILTEAIVQHRHRGVDDPDQAWLLGELIA
;
A
#
# COMPACT_ATOMS: atom_id res chain seq x y z
N MET A 1 24.55 6.22 1.28
CA MET A 1 24.30 4.92 0.64
C MET A 1 23.12 5.13 -0.30
N ALA A 2 23.27 4.88 -1.59
CA ALA A 2 22.16 4.92 -2.53
C ALA A 2 21.23 3.76 -2.18
N GLU A 3 19.97 4.05 -1.85
CA GLU A 3 18.94 3.03 -1.70
C GLU A 3 18.72 2.42 -3.10
N GLU A 4 19.20 1.18 -3.28
CA GLU A 4 18.89 0.40 -4.46
C GLU A 4 17.37 0.14 -4.47
N GLY A 5 16.66 0.76 -5.42
CA GLY A 5 15.24 0.49 -5.65
C GLY A 5 15.03 -0.96 -6.08
N TYR A 6 13.87 -1.55 -5.75
CA TYR A 6 13.49 -2.92 -6.14
C TYR A 6 13.50 -3.11 -7.67
N ALA A 7 13.17 -2.08 -8.42
CA ALA A 7 13.21 -2.02 -9.87
C ALA A 7 13.54 -0.59 -10.33
N GLU A 8 13.97 -0.45 -11.58
CA GLU A 8 14.22 0.87 -12.17
C GLU A 8 12.98 1.76 -12.10
N GLY A 9 13.14 2.99 -11.60
CA GLY A 9 12.05 3.96 -11.42
C GLY A 9 11.18 3.75 -10.17
N TRP A 10 11.59 2.86 -9.24
CA TRP A 10 10.93 2.71 -7.95
C TRP A 10 11.70 3.49 -6.87
N HIS A 11 10.99 4.29 -6.09
CA HIS A 11 11.56 5.12 -5.04
C HIS A 11 11.04 4.69 -3.67
N ALA A 12 11.91 4.58 -2.68
CA ALA A 12 11.51 4.31 -1.31
C ALA A 12 10.49 5.35 -0.83
N ALA A 13 9.44 4.89 -0.12
CA ALA A 13 8.43 5.77 0.46
C ALA A 13 9.05 6.67 1.53
N ARG A 14 8.63 7.92 1.62
CA ARG A 14 9.15 8.93 2.54
C ARG A 14 8.01 9.53 3.35
N LEU A 15 8.27 9.84 4.62
CA LEU A 15 7.34 10.58 5.48
C LEU A 15 7.02 11.98 4.91
N ILE A 16 8.03 12.63 4.32
CA ILE A 16 7.87 13.92 3.67
C ILE A 16 8.13 13.72 2.18
N PRO A 17 7.11 13.78 1.32
CA PRO A 17 7.28 13.68 -0.13
C PRO A 17 8.18 14.80 -0.66
N ALA A 18 9.08 14.46 -1.56
CA ALA A 18 10.08 15.41 -2.08
C ALA A 18 9.54 16.40 -3.13
N VAL A 19 8.33 16.21 -3.65
CA VAL A 19 7.76 16.99 -4.75
C VAL A 19 6.42 17.59 -4.34
N GLY A 20 6.31 18.91 -4.38
CA GLY A 20 5.08 19.65 -4.11
C GLY A 20 4.25 19.83 -5.39
N ILE A 21 3.09 19.19 -5.45
CA ILE A 21 2.01 19.53 -6.37
C ILE A 21 0.88 20.10 -5.50
N ARG A 22 0.31 21.24 -5.86
CA ARG A 22 -0.79 21.85 -5.09
C ARG A 22 -2.12 21.22 -5.50
N GLY A 23 -2.95 20.81 -4.52
CA GLY A 23 -4.31 20.31 -4.74
C GLY A 23 -4.61 18.97 -4.08
N GLN A 24 -5.72 18.35 -4.48
CA GLN A 24 -6.21 17.08 -3.93
C GLN A 24 -5.23 15.92 -4.21
N ASP A 25 -4.60 15.91 -5.38
CA ASP A 25 -3.58 14.94 -5.75
C ASP A 25 -2.35 15.00 -4.81
N GLU A 26 -2.00 16.19 -4.30
CA GLU A 26 -0.92 16.33 -3.32
C GLU A 26 -1.27 15.70 -1.98
N GLN A 27 -2.51 15.86 -1.50
CA GLN A 27 -2.96 15.25 -0.26
C GLN A 27 -2.94 13.73 -0.36
N GLU A 28 -3.39 13.18 -1.49
CA GLU A 28 -3.37 11.74 -1.76
C GLU A 28 -1.94 11.18 -1.77
N LYS A 29 -1.03 11.84 -2.49
CA LYS A 29 0.39 11.46 -2.54
C LYS A 29 1.07 11.54 -1.18
N ARG A 30 0.79 12.58 -0.39
CA ARG A 30 1.33 12.73 0.97
C ARG A 30 0.81 11.64 1.90
N ALA A 31 -0.51 11.40 1.91
CA ALA A 31 -1.11 10.36 2.73
C ALA A 31 -0.56 8.98 2.37
N THR A 32 -0.45 8.68 1.07
CA THR A 32 0.15 7.43 0.57
C THR A 32 1.59 7.28 1.04
N SER A 33 2.43 8.27 0.78
CA SER A 33 3.86 8.21 1.13
C SER A 33 4.07 8.10 2.64
N SER A 34 3.31 8.86 3.44
CA SER A 34 3.40 8.80 4.91
C SER A 34 2.97 7.45 5.44
N LEU A 35 1.83 6.91 4.98
CA LEU A 35 1.37 5.59 5.38
C LEU A 35 2.39 4.50 5.05
N LEU A 36 2.86 4.48 3.80
CA LEU A 36 3.82 3.48 3.34
C LEU A 36 5.16 3.58 4.10
N ALA A 37 5.63 4.81 4.38
CA ALA A 37 6.84 5.02 5.15
C ALA A 37 6.69 4.54 6.61
N VAL A 38 5.55 4.81 7.26
CA VAL A 38 5.28 4.32 8.62
C VAL A 38 5.12 2.80 8.65
N MET A 39 4.48 2.18 7.66
CA MET A 39 4.41 0.72 7.57
C MET A 39 5.79 0.06 7.42
N HIS A 40 6.73 0.72 6.73
CA HIS A 40 8.12 0.28 6.63
C HIS A 40 8.87 0.48 7.94
N ALA A 41 8.74 1.65 8.55
CA ALA A 41 9.49 2.04 9.74
C ALA A 41 9.01 1.36 11.02
N VAL A 42 7.72 0.97 11.09
CA VAL A 42 7.08 0.33 12.27
C VAL A 42 6.57 -1.05 11.86
N PRO A 43 7.43 -2.08 11.89
CA PRO A 43 7.09 -3.41 11.40
C PRO A 43 5.89 -4.04 12.09
N GLU A 44 5.69 -3.80 13.38
CA GLU A 44 4.55 -4.30 14.16
C GLU A 44 3.23 -3.82 13.57
N PHE A 45 3.14 -2.52 13.26
CA PHE A 45 1.97 -1.93 12.59
C PHE A 45 1.79 -2.47 11.18
N GLY A 46 2.88 -2.52 10.40
CA GLY A 46 2.84 -3.07 9.05
C GLY A 46 2.37 -4.53 9.04
N HIS A 47 2.90 -5.39 9.91
CA HIS A 47 2.48 -6.78 10.03
C HIS A 47 1.03 -6.94 10.52
N ALA A 48 0.56 -6.06 11.40
CA ALA A 48 -0.82 -6.09 11.87
C ALA A 48 -1.82 -5.79 10.74
N LEU A 49 -1.47 -4.90 9.82
CA LEU A 49 -2.28 -4.59 8.63
C LEU A 49 -2.18 -5.67 7.54
N LEU A 50 -0.97 -6.14 7.24
CA LEU A 50 -0.72 -6.99 6.08
C LEU A 50 -0.88 -8.49 6.38
N GLY A 51 -0.71 -8.91 7.62
CA GLY A 51 -0.88 -10.32 8.03
C GLY A 51 -2.25 -10.90 7.67
N PRO A 52 -3.37 -10.22 7.95
CA PRO A 52 -4.71 -10.66 7.53
C PRO A 52 -4.90 -10.78 6.02
N LEU A 53 -4.04 -10.13 5.22
CA LEU A 53 -4.02 -10.22 3.75
C LEU A 53 -3.17 -11.38 3.24
N GLY A 54 -2.54 -12.14 4.14
CA GLY A 54 -1.70 -13.30 3.79
C GLY A 54 -0.22 -12.96 3.59
N ALA A 55 0.23 -11.74 3.92
CA ALA A 55 1.64 -11.42 3.90
C ALA A 55 2.41 -12.18 5.01
N PRO A 56 3.62 -12.70 4.72
CA PRO A 56 4.42 -13.38 5.74
C PRO A 56 4.94 -12.37 6.77
N LYS A 57 5.25 -12.86 7.99
CA LYS A 57 6.01 -12.05 8.96
C LYS A 57 7.47 -11.97 8.52
N GLY A 58 7.81 -10.94 7.77
CA GLY A 58 9.12 -10.73 7.18
C GLY A 58 9.46 -9.25 7.05
N ARG A 59 10.54 -8.93 6.34
CA ARG A 59 10.94 -7.55 6.10
C ARG A 59 9.92 -6.87 5.18
N ILE A 60 9.36 -5.75 5.62
CA ILE A 60 8.46 -4.91 4.84
C ILE A 60 9.29 -3.85 4.14
N THR A 61 9.13 -3.74 2.83
CA THR A 61 9.71 -2.66 2.02
C THR A 61 8.58 -2.00 1.23
N THR A 62 8.55 -0.67 1.23
CA THR A 62 7.49 0.10 0.59
C THR A 62 8.06 1.12 -0.38
N TYR A 63 7.34 1.32 -1.47
CA TYR A 63 7.73 2.22 -2.55
C TYR A 63 6.55 3.12 -2.92
N ALA A 64 6.81 4.38 -3.19
CA ALA A 64 5.84 5.35 -3.70
C ALA A 64 6.09 5.60 -5.20
N GLU A 65 5.03 5.91 -5.94
CA GLU A 65 5.09 6.28 -7.36
C GLU A 65 5.90 5.27 -8.21
N VAL A 66 5.59 3.98 -8.04
CA VAL A 66 6.31 2.91 -8.73
C VAL A 66 6.03 2.91 -10.23
N GLN A 67 7.01 2.53 -11.04
CA GLN A 67 6.82 2.37 -12.48
C GLN A 67 6.54 0.91 -12.82
N VAL A 68 5.45 0.67 -13.55
CA VAL A 68 5.10 -0.64 -14.10
C VAL A 68 4.85 -0.52 -15.60
N LYS A 69 5.06 -1.61 -16.34
CA LYS A 69 4.77 -1.67 -17.77
C LYS A 69 3.54 -2.55 -18.02
N ASP A 70 2.67 -2.12 -18.91
CA ASP A 70 1.58 -2.97 -19.39
C ASP A 70 2.06 -3.94 -20.49
N GLY A 71 1.19 -4.85 -20.91
CA GLY A 71 1.49 -5.84 -21.95
C GLY A 71 1.88 -5.25 -23.31
N ALA A 72 1.60 -3.96 -23.56
CA ALA A 72 2.03 -3.22 -24.75
C ALA A 72 3.35 -2.46 -24.52
N GLY A 73 3.96 -2.57 -23.32
CA GLY A 73 5.22 -1.90 -22.98
C GLY A 73 5.06 -0.44 -22.54
N LYS A 74 3.84 0.07 -22.41
CA LYS A 74 3.57 1.43 -21.94
C LYS A 74 3.80 1.50 -20.41
N THR A 75 4.52 2.54 -19.97
CA THR A 75 4.76 2.80 -18.57
C THR A 75 3.56 3.47 -17.89
N HIS A 76 3.22 2.97 -16.71
CA HIS A 76 2.21 3.51 -15.81
C HIS A 76 2.82 3.75 -14.44
N ILE A 77 2.23 4.65 -13.65
CA ILE A 77 2.75 5.02 -12.33
C ILE A 77 1.64 4.80 -11.28
N PRO A 78 1.51 3.57 -10.72
CA PRO A 78 0.73 3.33 -9.51
C PRO A 78 1.19 4.18 -8.34
N ASP A 79 0.30 4.42 -7.37
CA ASP A 79 0.58 5.22 -6.17
C ASP A 79 1.70 4.61 -5.33
N GLY A 80 1.81 3.28 -5.31
CA GLY A 80 2.88 2.61 -4.59
C GLY A 80 2.93 1.10 -4.79
N ALA A 81 3.87 0.48 -4.07
CA ALA A 81 3.97 -0.97 -3.92
C ALA A 81 4.46 -1.34 -2.52
N ILE A 82 4.06 -2.51 -2.07
CA ILE A 82 4.51 -3.13 -0.82
C ILE A 82 5.09 -4.49 -1.15
N ILE A 83 6.26 -4.77 -0.60
CA ILE A 83 6.94 -6.06 -0.69
C ILE A 83 7.22 -6.55 0.72
N VAL A 84 6.79 -7.77 1.03
CA VAL A 84 7.11 -8.43 2.30
C VAL A 84 7.87 -9.70 2.00
N GLU A 85 9.08 -9.81 2.53
CA GLU A 85 9.99 -10.93 2.25
C GLU A 85 10.35 -11.70 3.53
N ARG A 86 10.25 -13.02 3.46
CA ARG A 86 10.71 -13.94 4.51
C ARG A 86 11.43 -15.13 3.88
N GLY A 87 12.76 -15.11 3.90
CA GLY A 87 13.58 -16.10 3.22
C GLY A 87 13.31 -16.12 1.71
N LYS A 88 12.80 -17.22 1.19
CA LYS A 88 12.46 -17.38 -0.24
C LYS A 88 10.99 -17.00 -0.56
N VAL A 89 10.20 -16.70 0.46
CA VAL A 89 8.79 -16.33 0.30
C VAL A 89 8.71 -14.82 0.17
N ALA A 90 8.02 -14.35 -0.84
CA ALA A 90 7.73 -12.93 -1.03
C ALA A 90 6.24 -12.75 -1.27
N TRP A 91 5.69 -11.64 -0.75
CA TRP A 91 4.34 -11.15 -1.01
C TRP A 91 4.46 -9.72 -1.56
N ARG A 92 3.88 -9.47 -2.73
CA ARG A 92 4.09 -8.24 -3.49
C ARG A 92 2.76 -7.71 -3.99
N CYS A 93 2.42 -6.48 -3.63
CA CYS A 93 1.20 -5.83 -4.08
C CYS A 93 1.46 -4.43 -4.60
N LEU A 94 0.78 -4.07 -5.71
CA LEU A 94 0.59 -2.67 -6.06
C LEU A 94 -0.37 -2.02 -5.07
N VAL A 95 -0.22 -0.73 -4.87
CA VAL A 95 -1.08 0.06 -3.99
C VAL A 95 -1.77 1.14 -4.81
N GLU A 96 -3.09 1.26 -4.63
CA GLU A 96 -3.91 2.38 -5.12
C GLU A 96 -4.60 3.02 -3.93
N VAL A 97 -4.46 4.33 -3.80
CA VAL A 97 -4.99 5.09 -2.66
C VAL A 97 -5.98 6.13 -3.16
N LYS A 98 -7.06 6.30 -2.41
CA LYS A 98 -7.99 7.42 -2.56
C LYS A 98 -8.20 8.08 -1.21
N THR A 99 -8.22 9.40 -1.20
CA THR A 99 -8.44 10.22 0.00
C THR A 99 -9.69 11.09 -0.16
N GLY A 100 -10.17 11.67 0.94
CA GLY A 100 -11.33 12.55 0.93
C GLY A 100 -12.61 11.85 0.46
N SER A 101 -13.36 12.48 -0.43
CA SER A 101 -14.63 11.98 -0.99
C SER A 101 -14.46 11.25 -2.33
N VAL A 102 -13.23 10.99 -2.76
CA VAL A 102 -12.99 10.31 -4.05
C VAL A 102 -13.09 8.80 -3.85
N ASP A 103 -13.98 8.18 -4.61
CA ASP A 103 -14.17 6.74 -4.61
C ASP A 103 -13.24 6.03 -5.62
N LEU A 104 -12.93 4.78 -5.31
CA LEU A 104 -12.31 3.86 -6.26
C LEU A 104 -13.25 3.62 -7.45
N ARG A 105 -12.67 3.44 -8.63
CA ARG A 105 -13.42 3.15 -9.86
C ARG A 105 -13.10 1.75 -10.36
N SER A 106 -14.16 1.02 -10.78
CA SER A 106 -14.03 -0.35 -11.31
C SER A 106 -12.97 -0.48 -12.40
N GLU A 107 -12.97 0.44 -13.37
CA GLU A 107 -12.02 0.41 -14.49
C GLU A 107 -10.58 0.57 -14.01
N GLN A 108 -10.36 1.43 -13.01
CA GLN A 108 -9.03 1.65 -12.44
C GLN A 108 -8.54 0.41 -11.70
N VAL A 109 -9.37 -0.17 -10.82
CA VAL A 109 -9.01 -1.39 -10.09
C VAL A 109 -8.75 -2.56 -11.03
N ASN A 110 -9.58 -2.72 -12.07
CA ASN A 110 -9.36 -3.74 -13.09
C ASN A 110 -8.05 -3.56 -13.87
N ARG A 111 -7.63 -2.31 -14.17
CA ARG A 111 -6.32 -2.05 -14.79
C ARG A 111 -5.17 -2.40 -13.86
N TYR A 112 -5.27 -2.07 -12.57
CA TYR A 112 -4.24 -2.44 -11.58
C TYR A 112 -4.06 -3.94 -11.45
N LEU A 113 -5.15 -4.72 -11.51
CA LEU A 113 -5.09 -6.19 -11.52
C LEU A 113 -4.34 -6.72 -12.75
N ASP A 114 -4.55 -6.11 -13.93
CA ASP A 114 -3.79 -6.46 -15.13
C ASP A 114 -2.30 -6.13 -14.97
N TRP A 115 -1.96 -4.92 -14.49
CA TRP A 115 -0.57 -4.53 -14.26
C TRP A 115 0.12 -5.41 -13.22
N ALA A 116 -0.57 -5.77 -12.13
CA ALA A 116 -0.03 -6.69 -11.13
C ALA A 116 0.33 -8.05 -11.76
N ARG A 117 -0.57 -8.63 -12.56
CA ARG A 117 -0.32 -9.87 -13.28
C ARG A 117 0.85 -9.77 -14.26
N GLU A 118 0.88 -8.72 -15.07
CA GLU A 118 1.89 -8.49 -16.12
C GLU A 118 3.28 -8.27 -15.53
N ASN A 119 3.35 -7.68 -14.34
CA ASN A 119 4.60 -7.45 -13.60
C ASN A 119 4.91 -8.54 -12.55
N ARG A 120 4.18 -9.67 -12.57
CA ARG A 120 4.39 -10.84 -11.67
C ARG A 120 4.30 -10.49 -10.19
N LEU A 121 3.37 -9.60 -9.85
CA LEU A 121 3.04 -9.27 -8.47
C LEU A 121 1.85 -10.13 -8.01
N ASP A 122 1.75 -10.36 -6.70
CA ASP A 122 0.72 -11.25 -6.12
C ASP A 122 -0.68 -10.61 -6.16
N GLY A 123 -0.76 -9.28 -6.17
CA GLY A 123 -2.06 -8.61 -6.21
C GLY A 123 -2.01 -7.09 -6.13
N VAL A 124 -3.15 -6.56 -5.75
CA VAL A 124 -3.41 -5.13 -5.57
C VAL A 124 -4.02 -4.90 -4.19
N LEU A 125 -3.50 -3.92 -3.47
CA LEU A 125 -4.09 -3.37 -2.25
C LEU A 125 -4.70 -2.01 -2.59
N THR A 126 -6.00 -1.87 -2.42
CA THR A 126 -6.69 -0.59 -2.52
C THR A 126 -6.93 0.00 -1.13
N ILE A 127 -6.81 1.31 -1.01
CA ILE A 127 -7.05 2.05 0.23
C ILE A 127 -7.99 3.22 -0.08
N SER A 128 -9.08 3.32 0.64
CA SER A 128 -10.03 4.44 0.49
C SER A 128 -10.90 4.64 1.74
N ASN A 129 -11.85 5.57 1.69
CA ASN A 129 -12.85 5.72 2.74
C ASN A 129 -14.02 4.72 2.65
N GLN A 130 -14.09 3.95 1.56
CA GLN A 130 -15.10 2.91 1.41
C GLN A 130 -14.84 1.77 2.40
N ILE A 131 -15.90 1.20 2.96
CA ILE A 131 -15.82 0.13 3.96
C ILE A 131 -16.30 -1.16 3.33
N THR A 132 -15.54 -2.24 3.54
CA THR A 132 -15.91 -3.61 3.15
C THR A 132 -16.04 -4.50 4.39
N ALA A 133 -16.82 -5.57 4.28
CA ALA A 133 -17.00 -6.52 5.38
C ALA A 133 -15.71 -7.30 5.68
N SER A 134 -14.92 -7.59 4.65
CA SER A 134 -13.63 -8.27 4.74
C SER A 134 -12.57 -7.54 3.93
N PRO A 135 -11.28 -7.60 4.34
CA PRO A 135 -10.18 -7.05 3.54
C PRO A 135 -9.99 -7.72 2.18
N THR A 136 -10.61 -8.86 1.94
CA THR A 136 -10.61 -9.58 0.66
C THR A 136 -11.80 -9.24 -0.23
N ASP A 137 -12.71 -8.41 0.26
CA ASP A 137 -13.85 -7.92 -0.51
C ASP A 137 -13.46 -6.66 -1.28
N SER A 138 -14.00 -6.52 -2.48
CA SER A 138 -13.79 -5.31 -3.28
C SER A 138 -14.87 -4.27 -2.97
N PRO A 139 -14.51 -2.99 -2.76
CA PRO A 139 -15.49 -1.92 -2.57
C PRO A 139 -16.21 -1.53 -3.87
N VAL A 140 -15.71 -2.01 -5.02
CA VAL A 140 -16.28 -1.77 -6.36
C VAL A 140 -16.38 -3.07 -7.14
N PRO A 141 -17.28 -3.19 -8.12
CA PRO A 141 -17.36 -4.35 -9.00
C PRO A 141 -16.04 -4.56 -9.77
N VAL A 142 -15.56 -5.79 -9.83
CA VAL A 142 -14.35 -6.17 -10.58
C VAL A 142 -14.62 -7.41 -11.44
N ASP A 143 -13.85 -7.57 -12.53
CA ASP A 143 -13.93 -8.76 -13.37
C ASP A 143 -13.40 -9.99 -12.59
N GLY A 144 -14.31 -10.91 -12.25
CA GLY A 144 -13.96 -12.12 -11.50
C GLY A 144 -12.93 -13.03 -12.18
N ARG A 145 -12.72 -12.89 -13.52
CA ARG A 145 -11.67 -13.64 -14.23
C ARG A 145 -10.28 -13.15 -13.82
N LYS A 146 -10.12 -11.85 -13.54
CA LYS A 146 -8.84 -11.25 -13.11
C LYS A 146 -8.46 -11.71 -11.70
N LEU A 147 -9.45 -11.94 -10.83
CA LEU A 147 -9.23 -12.44 -9.47
C LEU A 147 -8.72 -13.88 -9.41
N ARG A 148 -8.73 -14.62 -10.53
CA ARG A 148 -8.13 -15.95 -10.64
C ARG A 148 -6.60 -15.91 -10.74
N THR A 149 -6.05 -14.79 -11.21
CA THR A 149 -4.62 -14.62 -11.48
C THR A 149 -3.94 -13.56 -10.63
N SER A 150 -4.71 -12.65 -10.04
CA SER A 150 -4.22 -11.60 -9.14
C SER A 150 -5.15 -11.47 -7.95
N ARG A 151 -4.63 -11.28 -6.75
CA ARG A 151 -5.41 -11.02 -5.55
C ARG A 151 -5.82 -9.56 -5.49
N LEU A 152 -6.98 -9.30 -4.91
CA LEU A 152 -7.43 -7.94 -4.57
C LEU A 152 -7.68 -7.87 -3.08
N TYR A 153 -7.15 -6.82 -2.48
CA TYR A 153 -7.34 -6.49 -1.07
C TYR A 153 -7.83 -5.06 -0.94
N HIS A 154 -8.60 -4.80 0.10
CA HIS A 154 -9.05 -3.45 0.44
C HIS A 154 -8.89 -3.18 1.93
N LEU A 155 -8.33 -2.02 2.25
CA LEU A 155 -8.29 -1.46 3.60
C LEU A 155 -8.96 -0.09 3.58
N SER A 156 -9.93 0.12 4.46
CA SER A 156 -10.44 1.48 4.68
C SER A 156 -9.46 2.29 5.53
N TRP A 157 -9.45 3.62 5.34
CA TRP A 157 -8.70 4.52 6.22
C TRP A 157 -9.09 4.34 7.69
N TRP A 158 -10.38 4.04 7.96
CA TRP A 158 -10.86 3.69 9.30
C TRP A 158 -10.15 2.48 9.89
N ARG A 159 -9.98 1.42 9.11
CA ARG A 159 -9.28 0.22 9.56
C ARG A 159 -7.80 0.51 9.84
N ILE A 160 -7.16 1.26 8.96
CA ILE A 160 -5.76 1.65 9.10
C ILE A 160 -5.56 2.47 10.38
N LEU A 161 -6.39 3.49 10.60
CA LEU A 161 -6.33 4.34 11.78
C LEU A 161 -6.63 3.56 13.06
N THR A 162 -7.65 2.69 13.04
CA THR A 162 -7.96 1.83 14.19
C THR A 162 -6.79 0.92 14.55
N GLU A 163 -6.17 0.30 13.56
CA GLU A 163 -5.01 -0.58 13.77
C GLU A 163 -3.80 0.20 14.30
N ALA A 164 -3.55 1.41 13.79
CA ALA A 164 -2.51 2.29 14.30
C ALA A 164 -2.73 2.65 15.78
N ILE A 165 -3.96 3.03 16.15
CA ILE A 165 -4.33 3.34 17.54
C ILE A 165 -4.17 2.12 18.44
N VAL A 166 -4.65 0.95 18.01
CA VAL A 166 -4.53 -0.30 18.79
C VAL A 166 -3.06 -0.69 18.95
N GLN A 167 -2.26 -0.59 17.90
CA GLN A 167 -0.82 -0.87 17.98
C GLN A 167 -0.12 0.09 18.92
N HIS A 168 -0.35 1.39 18.75
CA HIS A 168 0.32 2.43 19.54
C HIS A 168 -0.08 2.40 21.04
N ARG A 169 -1.38 2.24 21.36
CA ARG A 169 -1.89 2.41 22.73
C ARG A 169 -2.03 1.12 23.52
N HIS A 170 -2.18 -0.02 22.87
CA HIS A 170 -2.53 -1.28 23.53
C HIS A 170 -1.52 -2.40 23.35
N ARG A 171 -0.94 -2.57 22.14
CA ARG A 171 0.08 -3.60 21.92
C ARG A 171 1.48 -3.10 22.20
N GLY A 172 1.69 -1.79 22.02
CA GLY A 172 2.99 -1.14 22.18
C GLY A 172 3.84 -1.25 20.89
N VAL A 173 4.86 -0.40 20.84
CA VAL A 173 5.95 -0.41 19.89
C VAL A 173 7.22 -0.31 20.71
N ASP A 174 8.14 -1.25 20.55
CA ASP A 174 9.30 -1.37 21.44
C ASP A 174 10.28 -0.21 21.28
N ASP A 175 10.44 0.29 20.05
CA ASP A 175 11.33 1.41 19.72
C ASP A 175 10.60 2.75 19.93
N PRO A 176 11.13 3.68 20.77
CA PRO A 176 10.48 4.96 21.04
C PRO A 176 10.32 5.86 19.82
N ASP A 177 11.28 5.84 18.89
CA ASP A 177 11.23 6.66 17.67
C ASP A 177 10.14 6.12 16.71
N GLN A 178 10.02 4.79 16.61
CA GLN A 178 8.94 4.16 15.87
C GLN A 178 7.57 4.41 16.51
N ALA A 179 7.47 4.38 17.84
CA ALA A 179 6.26 4.72 18.56
C ALA A 179 5.85 6.17 18.27
N TRP A 180 6.80 7.10 18.30
CA TRP A 180 6.55 8.50 17.95
C TRP A 180 6.06 8.64 16.49
N LEU A 181 6.73 7.97 15.53
CA LEU A 181 6.31 7.97 14.10
C LEU A 181 4.87 7.48 13.93
N LEU A 182 4.50 6.41 14.62
CA LEU A 182 3.13 5.89 14.58
C LEU A 182 2.13 6.87 15.20
N GLY A 183 2.55 7.58 16.25
CA GLY A 183 1.78 8.66 16.88
C GLY A 183 1.49 9.81 15.92
N GLU A 184 2.48 10.22 15.10
CA GLU A 184 2.33 11.26 14.08
C GLU A 184 1.36 10.85 12.94
N LEU A 185 1.31 9.56 12.59
CA LEU A 185 0.34 9.06 11.62
C LEU A 185 -1.11 9.12 12.15
N ILE A 186 -1.29 9.00 13.48
CA ILE A 186 -2.60 9.05 14.14
C ILE A 186 -3.11 10.49 14.29
N ALA A 187 -2.22 11.47 14.46
CA ALA A 187 -2.54 12.88 14.69
C ALA A 187 -3.11 13.58 13.46
#